data_5760ecca6e7af9208a467ed5d0a4d8ba
#
_entry.id   5760ecca6e7af9208a467ed5d0a4d8ba
#
_cell.length_a   1.000
_cell.length_b   1.000
_cell.length_c   1.000
_cell.angle_alpha   90.00
_cell.angle_beta   90.00
_cell.angle_gamma   90.00
#
_symmetry.space_group_name_H-M   'P 1'
#
loop_
_entity.id
_entity.type
_entity.pdbx_description
1 polymer ?
#
loop_
_entity_poly.entity_id
_entity_poly.type
_entity_poly.pdbx_seq_one_letter_code
_entity_poly.pdbx_strand_id
1 'polypeptide(L)'
;MKHPLESLKARLATGSMSRRQFMRSVVATGISAAAASSVADQVMAAAPKRGGTIRIGKGHGQTTDTMNPGTAENGYMVNLLQSFHGYMTEVAPDGSLVPGVAESWEAADGGKTWVFDLRKDFTFHNGKTVSPEDVIASINHHRGEDSTSAAKPLLSSLADVRADGPGRVVFELTSGNADFPFTLSDYHIPVGMSEDGEVDWKTGVGCGAYKLDNFEPGIRADLSRNDDHWDLENRAFFDSAELLAIIDANARQSGLLTGDLDAIDKLDLKTIERIKKAPGIKVHSVPGTQHFTFEMMCTSDPYTDRNLRLALKYAINRQELVDKILFGYGVVGNDHPIGQGQRFFNKDLPQREYDPDKARFHLKEAGLDKVKIELSAADAAFAGAVDAAVLYQNSAAFAGRGEGQELPPRNPPRWRRLARPPD
;
A
#
# COMPACT_ATOMS: atom_id res chain seq x y z
N MET A 1 12.10 -12.20 21.71
CA MET A 1 11.03 -12.75 22.59
C MET A 1 10.20 -11.59 23.11
N LYS A 2 8.92 -11.48 22.74
CA LYS A 2 8.01 -10.44 23.28
C LYS A 2 7.88 -10.66 24.80
N HIS A 3 7.91 -9.59 25.57
CA HIS A 3 7.79 -9.66 27.04
C HIS A 3 6.46 -10.36 27.40
N PRO A 4 6.43 -11.31 28.35
CA PRO A 4 5.22 -12.08 28.68
C PRO A 4 3.98 -11.21 28.96
N LEU A 5 4.17 -10.03 29.56
CA LEU A 5 3.10 -9.08 29.86
C LEU A 5 2.45 -8.50 28.59
N GLU A 6 3.22 -8.26 27.52
CA GLU A 6 2.66 -7.71 26.26
C GLU A 6 1.77 -8.74 25.54
N SER A 7 2.15 -10.02 25.60
CA SER A 7 1.30 -11.11 25.12
C SER A 7 -0.02 -11.21 25.89
N LEU A 8 0.01 -11.05 27.20
CA LEU A 8 -1.19 -11.07 28.05
C LEU A 8 -2.09 -9.84 27.78
N LYS A 9 -1.49 -8.66 27.60
CA LYS A 9 -2.23 -7.45 27.22
C LYS A 9 -2.94 -7.60 25.87
N ALA A 10 -2.25 -8.15 24.85
CA ALA A 10 -2.83 -8.39 23.54
C ALA A 10 -4.05 -9.33 23.64
N ARG A 11 -3.93 -10.45 24.39
CA ARG A 11 -5.02 -11.40 24.59
C ARG A 11 -6.22 -10.82 25.35
N LEU A 12 -5.96 -9.91 26.29
CA LEU A 12 -7.04 -9.18 26.99
C LEU A 12 -7.72 -8.17 26.07
N ALA A 13 -6.94 -7.43 25.26
CA ALA A 13 -7.46 -6.44 24.32
C ALA A 13 -8.35 -7.07 23.23
N THR A 14 -7.99 -8.27 22.77
CA THR A 14 -8.76 -9.00 21.74
C THR A 14 -9.92 -9.83 22.29
N GLY A 15 -10.14 -9.84 23.60
CA GLY A 15 -11.19 -10.67 24.21
C GLY A 15 -10.84 -12.16 24.35
N SER A 16 -9.71 -12.61 23.80
CA SER A 16 -9.26 -14.01 23.91
C SER A 16 -8.81 -14.42 25.32
N MET A 17 -8.86 -13.48 26.27
CA MET A 17 -8.62 -13.67 27.68
C MET A 17 -9.55 -12.78 28.50
N SER A 18 -10.26 -13.36 29.49
CA SER A 18 -11.09 -12.55 30.39
C SER A 18 -10.24 -11.69 31.34
N ARG A 19 -10.79 -10.56 31.80
CA ARG A 19 -10.15 -9.71 32.81
C ARG A 19 -9.69 -10.51 34.03
N ARG A 20 -10.48 -11.49 34.48
CA ARG A 20 -10.14 -12.35 35.62
C ARG A 20 -8.93 -13.27 35.33
N GLN A 21 -8.86 -13.82 34.14
CA GLN A 21 -7.70 -14.62 33.70
C GLN A 21 -6.45 -13.76 33.58
N PHE A 22 -6.57 -12.58 32.98
CA PHE A 22 -5.47 -11.60 32.89
C PHE A 22 -4.93 -11.24 34.26
N MET A 23 -5.80 -10.85 35.20
CA MET A 23 -5.45 -10.52 36.57
C MET A 23 -4.67 -11.65 37.25
N ARG A 24 -5.16 -12.88 37.14
CA ARG A 24 -4.49 -14.05 37.71
C ARG A 24 -3.10 -14.27 37.12
N SER A 25 -2.99 -14.16 35.79
CA SER A 25 -1.72 -14.37 35.07
C SER A 25 -0.69 -13.28 35.41
N VAL A 26 -1.10 -12.02 35.47
CA VAL A 26 -0.19 -10.89 35.76
C VAL A 26 0.25 -10.90 37.25
N VAL A 27 -0.66 -11.19 38.17
CA VAL A 27 -0.32 -11.32 39.62
C VAL A 27 0.64 -12.49 39.81
N ALA A 28 0.50 -13.60 39.11
CA ALA A 28 1.43 -14.72 39.14
C ALA A 28 2.85 -14.37 38.68
N THR A 29 3.04 -13.27 37.92
CA THR A 29 4.37 -12.75 37.57
C THR A 29 4.96 -11.77 38.60
N GLY A 30 4.31 -11.58 39.76
CA GLY A 30 4.78 -10.74 40.85
C GLY A 30 4.30 -9.28 40.81
N ILE A 31 3.41 -8.94 39.86
CA ILE A 31 2.79 -7.61 39.80
C ILE A 31 1.65 -7.53 40.82
N SER A 32 1.55 -6.43 41.56
CA SER A 32 0.48 -6.26 42.55
C SER A 32 -0.91 -6.26 41.90
N ALA A 33 -1.93 -6.75 42.59
CA ALA A 33 -3.29 -6.79 42.10
C ALA A 33 -3.82 -5.39 41.70
N ALA A 34 -3.43 -4.33 42.42
CA ALA A 34 -3.82 -2.96 42.05
C ALA A 34 -3.17 -2.51 40.74
N ALA A 35 -1.88 -2.77 40.55
CA ALA A 35 -1.19 -2.47 39.29
C ALA A 35 -1.74 -3.30 38.11
N ALA A 36 -2.00 -4.60 38.34
CA ALA A 36 -2.62 -5.47 37.36
C ALA A 36 -4.03 -4.98 36.95
N SER A 37 -4.83 -4.49 37.97
CA SER A 37 -6.14 -3.90 37.69
C SER A 37 -6.03 -2.64 36.84
N SER A 38 -5.16 -1.71 37.18
CA SER A 38 -4.93 -0.49 36.39
C SER A 38 -4.52 -0.79 34.95
N VAL A 39 -3.62 -1.76 34.76
CA VAL A 39 -3.22 -2.20 33.42
C VAL A 39 -4.40 -2.85 32.68
N ALA A 40 -5.20 -3.70 33.35
CA ALA A 40 -6.38 -4.30 32.76
C ALA A 40 -7.40 -3.23 32.30
N ASP A 41 -7.66 -2.24 33.16
CA ASP A 41 -8.58 -1.15 32.85
C ASP A 41 -8.10 -0.28 31.69
N GLN A 42 -6.80 0.01 31.62
CA GLN A 42 -6.18 0.72 30.49
C GLN A 42 -6.28 -0.09 29.18
N VAL A 43 -6.00 -1.39 29.23
CA VAL A 43 -6.09 -2.26 28.05
C VAL A 43 -7.54 -2.38 27.56
N MET A 44 -8.49 -2.57 28.48
CA MET A 44 -9.92 -2.66 28.13
C MET A 44 -10.49 -1.31 27.65
N ALA A 45 -10.02 -0.20 28.18
CA ALA A 45 -10.41 1.13 27.70
C ALA A 45 -9.85 1.44 26.29
N ALA A 46 -8.71 0.82 25.95
CA ALA A 46 -8.08 0.93 24.63
C ALA A 46 -8.57 -0.17 23.65
N ALA A 47 -9.35 -1.15 24.12
CA ALA A 47 -9.88 -2.21 23.27
C ALA A 47 -10.83 -1.64 22.19
N PRO A 48 -10.74 -2.12 20.95
CA PRO A 48 -11.66 -1.69 19.91
C PRO A 48 -13.12 -1.93 20.32
N LYS A 49 -13.96 -0.92 20.11
CA LYS A 49 -15.41 -1.06 20.27
C LYS A 49 -15.99 -1.63 18.99
N ARG A 50 -16.97 -2.52 19.14
CA ARG A 50 -17.70 -3.07 17.99
C ARG A 50 -19.00 -2.28 17.78
N GLY A 51 -19.45 -2.26 16.53
CA GLY A 51 -20.72 -1.66 16.13
C GLY A 51 -20.57 -0.32 15.42
N GLY A 52 -21.69 0.18 14.92
CA GLY A 52 -21.76 1.44 14.20
C GLY A 52 -21.24 1.40 12.77
N THR A 53 -21.21 2.55 12.14
CA THR A 53 -20.76 2.73 10.74
C THR A 53 -19.44 3.51 10.71
N ILE A 54 -18.50 3.12 9.87
CA ILE A 54 -17.32 3.92 9.55
C ILE A 54 -17.43 4.49 8.13
N ARG A 55 -17.22 5.80 7.99
CA ARG A 55 -17.24 6.53 6.71
C ARG A 55 -15.84 7.00 6.37
N ILE A 56 -15.28 6.48 5.26
CA ILE A 56 -13.89 6.71 4.87
C ILE A 56 -13.85 7.49 3.56
N GLY A 57 -13.34 8.72 3.61
CA GLY A 57 -13.09 9.54 2.42
C GLY A 57 -11.74 9.19 1.78
N LYS A 58 -11.78 8.70 0.55
CA LYS A 58 -10.61 8.29 -0.23
C LYS A 58 -10.25 9.35 -1.27
N GLY A 59 -8.96 9.65 -1.39
CA GLY A 59 -8.44 10.62 -2.37
C GLY A 59 -8.28 10.04 -3.79
N HIS A 60 -8.84 8.90 -4.05
CA HIS A 60 -8.88 8.22 -5.35
C HIS A 60 -10.28 7.69 -5.62
N GLY A 61 -10.51 7.28 -6.85
CA GLY A 61 -11.73 6.70 -7.40
C GLY A 61 -11.98 7.26 -8.79
N GLN A 62 -12.39 6.41 -9.71
CA GLN A 62 -12.65 6.77 -11.10
C GLN A 62 -13.95 6.11 -11.57
N THR A 63 -14.67 6.76 -12.46
CA THR A 63 -15.91 6.20 -13.05
C THR A 63 -15.65 4.96 -13.90
N THR A 64 -14.38 4.70 -14.23
CA THR A 64 -13.91 3.51 -14.94
C THR A 64 -13.49 2.37 -14.02
N ASP A 65 -13.54 2.56 -12.69
CA ASP A 65 -13.25 1.52 -11.72
C ASP A 65 -14.18 0.32 -11.92
N THR A 66 -13.63 -0.88 -11.82
CA THR A 66 -14.38 -2.13 -11.99
C THR A 66 -14.06 -3.10 -10.85
N MET A 67 -14.92 -4.10 -10.67
CA MET A 67 -14.70 -5.16 -9.69
C MET A 67 -13.64 -6.19 -10.11
N ASN A 68 -13.12 -6.10 -11.34
CA ASN A 68 -12.03 -6.96 -11.81
C ASN A 68 -10.74 -6.61 -11.06
N PRO A 69 -10.18 -7.49 -10.21
CA PRO A 69 -9.00 -7.19 -9.43
C PRO A 69 -7.76 -6.95 -10.31
N GLY A 70 -7.69 -7.57 -11.49
CA GLY A 70 -6.59 -7.37 -12.43
C GLY A 70 -6.44 -5.95 -12.97
N THR A 71 -7.45 -5.09 -12.76
CA THR A 71 -7.47 -3.69 -13.19
C THR A 71 -7.43 -2.68 -12.04
N ALA A 72 -7.23 -3.13 -10.80
CA ALA A 72 -7.23 -2.28 -9.62
C ALA A 72 -5.92 -1.47 -9.52
N GLU A 73 -5.97 -0.17 -9.86
CA GLU A 73 -4.77 0.68 -9.92
C GLU A 73 -4.74 1.79 -8.85
N ASN A 74 -5.82 1.97 -8.11
CA ASN A 74 -5.93 3.10 -7.19
C ASN A 74 -6.29 2.66 -5.76
N GLY A 75 -5.92 3.49 -4.77
CA GLY A 75 -6.09 3.16 -3.36
C GLY A 75 -7.54 3.04 -2.88
N TYR A 76 -8.54 3.51 -3.65
CA TYR A 76 -9.94 3.29 -3.37
C TYR A 76 -10.31 1.83 -3.69
N MET A 77 -9.98 1.36 -4.91
CA MET A 77 -10.24 -0.02 -5.33
C MET A 77 -9.45 -1.04 -4.50
N VAL A 78 -8.19 -0.75 -4.18
CA VAL A 78 -7.37 -1.62 -3.30
C VAL A 78 -8.05 -1.81 -1.94
N ASN A 79 -8.51 -0.74 -1.29
CA ASN A 79 -9.23 -0.84 -0.02
C ASN A 79 -10.54 -1.61 -0.17
N LEU A 80 -11.30 -1.33 -1.22
CA LEU A 80 -12.57 -2.00 -1.48
C LEU A 80 -12.35 -3.52 -1.62
N LEU A 81 -11.48 -3.94 -2.54
CA LEU A 81 -11.21 -5.36 -2.80
C LEU A 81 -10.70 -6.09 -1.55
N GLN A 82 -9.78 -5.46 -0.79
CA GLN A 82 -9.28 -6.03 0.46
C GLN A 82 -10.32 -6.10 1.59
N SER A 83 -11.40 -5.34 1.50
CA SER A 83 -12.46 -5.37 2.51
C SER A 83 -13.39 -6.57 2.36
N PHE A 84 -13.72 -6.98 1.12
CA PHE A 84 -14.72 -8.01 0.87
C PHE A 84 -14.19 -9.29 0.21
N HIS A 85 -12.94 -9.31 -0.26
CA HIS A 85 -12.28 -10.53 -0.71
C HIS A 85 -11.34 -11.11 0.36
N GLY A 86 -11.02 -12.39 0.23
CA GLY A 86 -9.93 -13.08 0.91
C GLY A 86 -8.75 -13.30 -0.02
N TYR A 87 -7.57 -13.42 0.55
CA TYR A 87 -6.31 -13.70 -0.15
C TYR A 87 -5.72 -15.00 0.38
N MET A 88 -4.95 -15.73 -0.43
CA MET A 88 -4.30 -16.97 0.03
C MET A 88 -3.46 -16.73 1.28
N THR A 89 -2.69 -15.65 1.27
CA THR A 89 -1.87 -15.17 2.39
C THR A 89 -2.09 -13.67 2.55
N GLU A 90 -1.73 -13.12 3.72
CA GLU A 90 -1.87 -11.70 4.00
C GLU A 90 -0.60 -11.14 4.63
N VAL A 91 -0.38 -9.84 4.52
CA VAL A 91 0.75 -9.15 5.14
C VAL A 91 0.26 -8.41 6.39
N ALA A 92 0.80 -8.80 7.54
CA ALA A 92 0.52 -8.15 8.81
C ALA A 92 1.15 -6.75 8.90
N PRO A 93 0.71 -5.88 9.84
CA PRO A 93 1.26 -4.53 10.00
C PRO A 93 2.77 -4.46 10.27
N ASP A 94 3.38 -5.54 10.76
CA ASP A 94 4.83 -5.65 10.98
C ASP A 94 5.59 -6.16 9.73
N GLY A 95 4.89 -6.36 8.61
CA GLY A 95 5.44 -6.88 7.36
C GLY A 95 5.61 -8.39 7.31
N SER A 96 5.22 -9.11 8.35
CA SER A 96 5.24 -10.58 8.34
C SER A 96 4.09 -11.16 7.51
N LEU A 97 4.34 -12.30 6.87
CA LEU A 97 3.30 -13.04 6.17
C LEU A 97 2.47 -13.85 7.16
N VAL A 98 1.17 -13.78 7.03
CA VAL A 98 0.21 -14.48 7.89
C VAL A 98 -0.81 -15.26 7.06
N PRO A 99 -1.43 -16.31 7.64
CA PRO A 99 -2.49 -17.06 6.99
C PRO A 99 -3.70 -16.20 6.63
N GLY A 100 -4.22 -16.43 5.41
CA GLY A 100 -5.47 -15.90 4.92
C GLY A 100 -6.47 -17.03 4.63
N VAL A 101 -6.83 -17.24 3.35
CA VAL A 101 -7.64 -18.38 2.87
C VAL A 101 -6.89 -19.70 3.11
N ALA A 102 -5.57 -19.71 2.90
CA ALA A 102 -4.73 -20.82 3.33
C ALA A 102 -4.44 -20.70 4.84
N GLU A 103 -4.56 -21.81 5.58
CA GLU A 103 -4.17 -21.87 6.99
C GLU A 103 -2.69 -22.18 7.18
N SER A 104 -2.08 -22.87 6.20
CA SER A 104 -0.65 -23.20 6.20
C SER A 104 -0.12 -23.39 4.77
N TRP A 105 1.20 -23.35 4.64
CA TRP A 105 1.90 -23.66 3.39
C TRP A 105 3.29 -24.21 3.65
N GLU A 106 3.77 -25.02 2.73
CA GLU A 106 5.11 -25.58 2.76
C GLU A 106 5.76 -25.56 1.37
N ALA A 107 7.08 -25.47 1.36
CA ALA A 107 7.89 -25.52 0.15
C ALA A 107 8.53 -26.88 -0.02
N ALA A 108 8.59 -27.38 -1.26
CA ALA A 108 9.38 -28.51 -1.68
C ALA A 108 10.31 -28.12 -2.84
N ASP A 109 11.25 -28.98 -3.19
CA ASP A 109 12.15 -28.85 -4.34
C ASP A 109 12.88 -27.50 -4.41
N GLY A 110 13.36 -27.01 -3.27
CA GLY A 110 14.07 -25.74 -3.20
C GLY A 110 13.18 -24.53 -3.52
N GLY A 111 11.88 -24.61 -3.20
CA GLY A 111 10.90 -23.56 -3.44
C GLY A 111 10.35 -23.51 -4.87
N LYS A 112 10.48 -24.61 -5.63
CA LYS A 112 9.81 -24.79 -6.92
C LYS A 112 8.38 -25.27 -6.78
N THR A 113 8.13 -26.11 -5.78
CA THR A 113 6.79 -26.61 -5.48
C THR A 113 6.33 -26.01 -4.17
N TRP A 114 5.14 -25.44 -4.16
CA TRP A 114 4.48 -24.90 -2.98
C TRP A 114 3.14 -25.60 -2.78
N VAL A 115 2.89 -26.06 -1.58
CA VAL A 115 1.65 -26.71 -1.19
C VAL A 115 0.94 -25.86 -0.16
N PHE A 116 -0.32 -25.52 -0.41
CA PHE A 116 -1.15 -24.71 0.50
C PHE A 116 -2.35 -25.54 0.98
N ASP A 117 -2.52 -25.61 2.29
CA ASP A 117 -3.71 -26.18 2.91
C ASP A 117 -4.74 -25.07 3.12
N LEU A 118 -5.92 -25.23 2.54
CA LEU A 118 -7.01 -24.28 2.68
C LEU A 118 -7.70 -24.45 4.04
N ARG A 119 -8.22 -23.34 4.58
CA ARG A 119 -9.03 -23.37 5.80
C ARG A 119 -10.28 -24.23 5.59
N LYS A 120 -10.56 -25.08 6.55
CA LYS A 120 -11.82 -25.81 6.60
C LYS A 120 -12.94 -24.84 6.98
N ASP A 121 -14.11 -25.07 6.40
CA ASP A 121 -15.33 -24.29 6.69
C ASP A 121 -15.20 -22.79 6.37
N PHE A 122 -14.26 -22.39 5.50
CA PHE A 122 -14.13 -21.05 4.98
C PHE A 122 -15.11 -20.84 3.82
N THR A 123 -15.99 -19.83 3.92
CA THR A 123 -17.09 -19.66 2.98
C THR A 123 -17.07 -18.30 2.28
N PHE A 124 -17.57 -18.28 1.06
CA PHE A 124 -18.01 -17.04 0.42
C PHE A 124 -19.25 -16.47 1.10
N HIS A 125 -19.54 -15.19 0.82
CA HIS A 125 -20.65 -14.48 1.42
C HIS A 125 -22.04 -15.08 1.14
N ASN A 126 -22.16 -15.90 0.10
CA ASN A 126 -23.37 -16.66 -0.24
C ASN A 126 -23.43 -18.06 0.40
N GLY A 127 -22.46 -18.41 1.24
CA GLY A 127 -22.40 -19.68 1.96
C GLY A 127 -21.72 -20.84 1.20
N LYS A 128 -21.29 -20.65 -0.08
CA LYS A 128 -20.48 -21.66 -0.77
C LYS A 128 -19.13 -21.80 -0.08
N THR A 129 -18.69 -23.01 0.23
CA THR A 129 -17.35 -23.27 0.75
C THR A 129 -16.29 -22.95 -0.30
N VAL A 130 -15.20 -22.29 0.12
CA VAL A 130 -14.05 -22.03 -0.76
C VAL A 130 -13.33 -23.35 -1.03
N SER A 131 -13.07 -23.61 -2.30
CA SER A 131 -12.46 -24.84 -2.79
C SER A 131 -11.15 -24.58 -3.55
N PRO A 132 -10.33 -25.62 -3.80
CA PRO A 132 -9.16 -25.50 -4.67
C PRO A 132 -9.49 -24.98 -6.06
N GLU A 133 -10.64 -25.32 -6.61
CA GLU A 133 -11.10 -24.88 -7.94
C GLU A 133 -11.31 -23.37 -7.98
N ASP A 134 -11.81 -22.76 -6.89
CA ASP A 134 -11.96 -21.31 -6.78
C ASP A 134 -10.59 -20.60 -6.80
N VAL A 135 -9.61 -21.15 -6.10
CA VAL A 135 -8.23 -20.65 -6.11
C VAL A 135 -7.63 -20.77 -7.51
N ILE A 136 -7.74 -21.93 -8.14
CA ILE A 136 -7.21 -22.20 -9.48
C ILE A 136 -7.81 -21.25 -10.51
N ALA A 137 -9.12 -21.06 -10.50
CA ALA A 137 -9.82 -20.15 -11.40
C ALA A 137 -9.36 -18.70 -11.17
N SER A 138 -9.22 -18.28 -9.92
CA SER A 138 -8.74 -16.93 -9.56
C SER A 138 -7.33 -16.68 -10.07
N ILE A 139 -6.41 -17.62 -9.89
CA ILE A 139 -5.03 -17.53 -10.39
C ILE A 139 -5.00 -17.50 -11.93
N ASN A 140 -5.78 -18.36 -12.58
CA ASN A 140 -5.80 -18.45 -14.03
C ASN A 140 -6.40 -17.22 -14.70
N HIS A 141 -7.27 -16.44 -14.03
CA HIS A 141 -7.76 -15.15 -14.50
C HIS A 141 -6.60 -14.17 -14.83
N HIS A 142 -5.49 -14.25 -14.13
CA HIS A 142 -4.33 -13.38 -14.31
C HIS A 142 -3.29 -13.94 -15.29
N ARG A 143 -3.49 -15.14 -15.83
CA ARG A 143 -2.54 -15.88 -16.68
C ARG A 143 -3.08 -16.02 -18.10
N GLY A 144 -2.24 -16.56 -18.99
CA GLY A 144 -2.59 -16.73 -20.42
C GLY A 144 -2.16 -15.54 -21.29
N GLU A 145 -2.11 -15.77 -22.59
CA GLU A 145 -1.60 -14.77 -23.55
C GLU A 145 -2.48 -13.53 -23.60
N ASP A 146 -3.80 -13.72 -23.56
CA ASP A 146 -4.80 -12.65 -23.68
C ASP A 146 -5.07 -11.89 -22.37
N SER A 147 -4.49 -12.32 -21.23
CA SER A 147 -4.70 -11.63 -19.95
C SER A 147 -4.05 -10.24 -19.96
N THR A 148 -4.85 -9.23 -19.68
CA THR A 148 -4.42 -7.83 -19.49
C THR A 148 -4.24 -7.47 -18.03
N SER A 149 -4.28 -8.45 -17.11
CA SER A 149 -4.13 -8.24 -15.68
C SER A 149 -2.77 -7.64 -15.31
N ALA A 150 -2.77 -6.64 -14.44
CA ALA A 150 -1.57 -6.08 -13.85
C ALA A 150 -0.78 -7.11 -13.01
N ALA A 151 -1.43 -8.17 -12.52
CA ALA A 151 -0.77 -9.27 -11.81
C ALA A 151 -0.08 -10.28 -12.74
N LYS A 152 -0.29 -10.24 -14.06
CA LYS A 152 0.31 -11.20 -15.00
C LYS A 152 1.83 -11.34 -14.84
N PRO A 153 2.63 -10.26 -14.71
CA PRO A 153 4.07 -10.36 -14.50
C PRO A 153 4.44 -11.06 -13.18
N LEU A 154 3.64 -10.90 -12.13
CA LEU A 154 3.88 -11.50 -10.80
C LEU A 154 3.78 -13.03 -10.85
N LEU A 155 2.96 -13.56 -11.75
CA LEU A 155 2.71 -14.98 -11.93
C LEU A 155 3.51 -15.60 -13.09
N SER A 156 4.46 -14.86 -13.68
CA SER A 156 5.25 -15.31 -14.84
C SER A 156 6.11 -16.54 -14.56
N SER A 157 6.51 -16.77 -13.31
CA SER A 157 7.25 -17.96 -12.90
C SER A 157 6.36 -19.17 -12.59
N LEU A 158 5.03 -19.01 -12.55
CA LEU A 158 4.09 -20.08 -12.25
C LEU A 158 3.89 -20.97 -13.49
N ALA A 159 4.38 -22.20 -13.45
CA ALA A 159 4.23 -23.18 -14.52
C ALA A 159 2.85 -23.83 -14.47
N ASP A 160 2.42 -24.31 -13.29
CA ASP A 160 1.16 -25.01 -13.10
C ASP A 160 0.53 -24.71 -11.73
N VAL A 161 -0.79 -24.83 -11.67
CA VAL A 161 -1.56 -24.80 -10.42
C VAL A 161 -2.65 -25.85 -10.47
N ARG A 162 -2.74 -26.70 -9.45
CA ARG A 162 -3.66 -27.83 -9.42
C ARG A 162 -4.17 -28.13 -8.02
N ALA A 163 -5.32 -28.79 -7.96
CA ALA A 163 -5.84 -29.35 -6.72
C ALA A 163 -5.07 -30.63 -6.32
N ASP A 164 -4.90 -30.81 -5.01
CA ASP A 164 -4.41 -32.06 -4.41
C ASP A 164 -5.40 -32.49 -3.31
N GLY A 165 -6.54 -33.02 -3.73
CA GLY A 165 -7.66 -33.30 -2.87
C GLY A 165 -8.55 -32.07 -2.56
N PRO A 166 -9.53 -32.20 -1.67
CA PRO A 166 -10.60 -31.23 -1.50
C PRO A 166 -10.21 -29.93 -0.73
N GLY A 167 -9.04 -29.90 -0.15
CA GLY A 167 -8.62 -28.76 0.68
C GLY A 167 -7.18 -28.30 0.45
N ARG A 168 -6.57 -28.72 -0.66
CA ARG A 168 -5.16 -28.44 -0.92
C ARG A 168 -4.93 -27.97 -2.34
N VAL A 169 -4.06 -26.95 -2.49
CA VAL A 169 -3.63 -26.42 -3.79
C VAL A 169 -2.12 -26.52 -3.90
N VAL A 170 -1.64 -27.01 -5.03
CA VAL A 170 -0.23 -27.15 -5.36
C VAL A 170 0.11 -26.17 -6.48
N PHE A 171 1.17 -25.39 -6.28
CA PHE A 171 1.74 -24.46 -7.25
C PHE A 171 3.12 -24.97 -7.68
N GLU A 172 3.33 -25.10 -8.98
CA GLU A 172 4.60 -25.50 -9.58
C GLU A 172 5.25 -24.30 -10.26
N LEU A 173 6.47 -23.96 -9.88
CA LEU A 173 7.21 -22.83 -10.43
C LEU A 173 8.28 -23.29 -11.42
N THR A 174 8.60 -22.49 -12.41
CA THR A 174 9.70 -22.73 -13.35
C THR A 174 11.07 -22.68 -12.70
N SER A 175 11.20 -21.93 -11.59
CA SER A 175 12.40 -21.82 -10.77
C SER A 175 12.04 -21.64 -9.30
N GLY A 176 12.94 -22.00 -8.39
CA GLY A 176 12.71 -21.82 -6.95
C GLY A 176 12.52 -20.35 -6.57
N ASN A 177 11.47 -20.06 -5.81
CA ASN A 177 11.16 -18.73 -5.29
C ASN A 177 10.68 -18.84 -3.84
N ALA A 178 11.53 -18.44 -2.89
CA ALA A 178 11.21 -18.48 -1.47
C ALA A 178 10.15 -17.44 -1.05
N ASP A 179 9.94 -16.41 -1.85
CA ASP A 179 8.99 -15.33 -1.58
C ASP A 179 7.64 -15.53 -2.32
N PHE A 180 7.44 -16.66 -2.99
CA PHE A 180 6.19 -16.94 -3.72
C PHE A 180 4.92 -16.78 -2.84
N PRO A 181 4.89 -17.18 -1.56
CA PRO A 181 3.73 -16.93 -0.70
C PRO A 181 3.40 -15.43 -0.53
N PHE A 182 4.39 -14.52 -0.59
CA PHE A 182 4.13 -13.08 -0.61
C PHE A 182 3.47 -12.63 -1.91
N THR A 183 3.78 -13.27 -3.05
CA THR A 183 3.09 -12.98 -4.32
C THR A 183 1.59 -13.21 -4.20
N LEU A 184 1.15 -14.22 -3.45
CA LEU A 184 -0.26 -14.56 -3.26
C LEU A 184 -0.98 -13.63 -2.26
N SER A 185 -0.30 -12.66 -1.67
CA SER A 185 -0.89 -11.58 -0.88
C SER A 185 -1.10 -10.28 -1.67
N ASP A 186 -0.73 -10.26 -2.94
CA ASP A 186 -0.90 -9.07 -3.79
C ASP A 186 -2.39 -8.74 -3.98
N TYR A 187 -2.73 -7.47 -3.91
CA TYR A 187 -4.11 -7.01 -3.93
C TYR A 187 -4.86 -7.28 -5.25
N HIS A 188 -4.13 -7.59 -6.32
CA HIS A 188 -4.74 -8.05 -7.58
C HIS A 188 -5.11 -9.53 -7.57
N ILE A 189 -4.67 -10.32 -6.59
CA ILE A 189 -4.80 -11.79 -6.59
C ILE A 189 -5.71 -12.27 -5.45
N PRO A 190 -6.95 -11.74 -5.31
CA PRO A 190 -7.92 -12.28 -4.36
C PRO A 190 -8.45 -13.64 -4.81
N VAL A 191 -9.05 -14.36 -3.89
CA VAL A 191 -9.79 -15.58 -4.18
C VAL A 191 -11.25 -15.20 -4.47
N GLY A 192 -11.71 -15.47 -5.69
CA GLY A 192 -13.08 -15.28 -6.15
C GLY A 192 -13.83 -16.60 -6.26
N MET A 193 -15.15 -16.54 -6.19
CA MET A 193 -16.02 -17.69 -6.37
C MET A 193 -16.04 -18.09 -7.85
N SER A 194 -15.68 -19.34 -8.12
CA SER A 194 -15.70 -19.87 -9.48
C SER A 194 -17.01 -20.61 -9.80
N GLU A 195 -17.45 -20.48 -11.05
CA GLU A 195 -18.46 -21.32 -11.68
C GLU A 195 -17.89 -21.77 -13.04
N ASP A 196 -17.98 -23.05 -13.32
CA ASP A 196 -17.45 -23.67 -14.55
C ASP A 196 -15.97 -23.33 -14.87
N GLY A 197 -15.15 -23.10 -13.81
CA GLY A 197 -13.72 -22.80 -13.93
C GLY A 197 -13.38 -21.33 -14.19
N GLU A 198 -14.35 -20.44 -14.18
CA GLU A 198 -14.16 -18.98 -14.31
C GLU A 198 -14.72 -18.23 -13.11
N VAL A 199 -14.19 -17.03 -12.85
CA VAL A 199 -14.67 -16.13 -11.80
C VAL A 199 -15.40 -14.95 -12.43
N ASP A 200 -16.69 -14.79 -12.11
CA ASP A 200 -17.40 -13.55 -12.43
C ASP A 200 -17.21 -12.51 -11.31
N TRP A 201 -16.23 -11.66 -11.49
CA TRP A 201 -15.91 -10.60 -10.54
C TRP A 201 -17.01 -9.56 -10.36
N LYS A 202 -17.99 -9.47 -11.29
CA LYS A 202 -19.10 -8.49 -11.23
C LYS A 202 -20.12 -8.82 -10.15
N THR A 203 -20.16 -10.04 -9.66
CA THR A 203 -21.13 -10.46 -8.65
C THR A 203 -20.96 -9.77 -7.31
N GLY A 204 -19.73 -9.26 -7.01
CA GLY A 204 -19.39 -8.71 -5.70
C GLY A 204 -19.39 -9.75 -4.57
N VAL A 205 -19.49 -11.04 -4.90
CA VAL A 205 -19.42 -12.12 -3.92
C VAL A 205 -17.97 -12.41 -3.59
N GLY A 206 -17.57 -12.07 -2.36
CA GLY A 206 -16.26 -12.33 -1.82
C GLY A 206 -16.31 -13.27 -0.64
N CYS A 207 -15.17 -13.40 0.06
CA CYS A 207 -15.02 -14.21 1.26
C CYS A 207 -14.30 -13.43 2.39
N GLY A 208 -14.27 -12.10 2.28
CA GLY A 208 -13.64 -11.21 3.25
C GLY A 208 -14.52 -10.89 4.46
N ALA A 209 -14.00 -10.02 5.33
CA ALA A 209 -14.62 -9.66 6.59
C ALA A 209 -15.84 -8.72 6.45
N TYR A 210 -16.01 -8.10 5.29
CA TYR A 210 -17.20 -7.33 4.91
C TYR A 210 -17.83 -7.91 3.65
N LYS A 211 -19.15 -7.72 3.50
CA LYS A 211 -19.95 -8.03 2.30
C LYS A 211 -20.17 -6.75 1.52
N LEU A 212 -20.09 -6.79 0.21
CA LEU A 212 -20.38 -5.66 -0.64
C LEU A 212 -21.89 -5.56 -0.86
N ASP A 213 -22.50 -4.44 -0.42
CA ASP A 213 -23.91 -4.17 -0.55
C ASP A 213 -24.21 -3.29 -1.79
N ASN A 214 -23.32 -2.33 -2.10
CA ASN A 214 -23.45 -1.44 -3.24
C ASN A 214 -22.08 -0.98 -3.73
N PHE A 215 -21.95 -0.77 -5.05
CA PHE A 215 -20.78 -0.19 -5.66
C PHE A 215 -21.18 0.76 -6.80
N GLU A 216 -20.83 2.03 -6.63
CA GLU A 216 -20.95 3.07 -7.65
C GLU A 216 -19.54 3.55 -8.04
N PRO A 217 -19.01 3.15 -9.22
CA PRO A 217 -17.65 3.46 -9.63
C PRO A 217 -17.31 4.95 -9.54
N GLY A 218 -16.20 5.27 -8.87
CA GLY A 218 -15.75 6.65 -8.68
C GLY A 218 -16.59 7.50 -7.73
N ILE A 219 -17.56 6.93 -7.04
CA ILE A 219 -18.47 7.62 -6.12
C ILE A 219 -18.44 7.00 -4.74
N ARG A 220 -18.94 5.78 -4.58
CA ARG A 220 -19.05 5.12 -3.27
C ARG A 220 -19.11 3.61 -3.37
N ALA A 221 -18.77 2.98 -2.25
CA ALA A 221 -19.11 1.59 -1.99
C ALA A 221 -19.63 1.46 -0.56
N ASP A 222 -20.70 0.66 -0.40
CA ASP A 222 -21.34 0.36 0.89
C ASP A 222 -21.06 -1.10 1.23
N LEU A 223 -20.70 -1.34 2.47
CA LEU A 223 -20.29 -2.64 2.97
C LEU A 223 -20.98 -2.94 4.30
N SER A 224 -21.43 -4.16 4.49
CA SER A 224 -21.91 -4.70 5.76
C SER A 224 -20.97 -5.77 6.31
N ARG A 225 -20.94 -5.91 7.64
CA ARG A 225 -20.10 -6.90 8.30
C ARG A 225 -20.50 -8.33 7.90
N ASN A 226 -19.50 -9.16 7.64
CA ASN A 226 -19.69 -10.60 7.50
C ASN A 226 -19.57 -11.27 8.88
N ASP A 227 -20.71 -11.54 9.51
CA ASP A 227 -20.75 -12.15 10.85
C ASP A 227 -20.25 -13.61 10.88
N ASP A 228 -20.15 -14.25 9.71
CA ASP A 228 -19.66 -15.62 9.55
C ASP A 228 -18.15 -15.67 9.23
N HIS A 229 -17.44 -14.54 9.27
CA HIS A 229 -16.00 -14.50 8.95
C HIS A 229 -15.18 -15.21 10.02
N TRP A 230 -14.25 -16.08 9.60
CA TRP A 230 -13.44 -16.94 10.49
C TRP A 230 -12.61 -16.17 11.55
N ASP A 231 -12.21 -14.94 11.27
CA ASP A 231 -11.40 -14.10 12.15
C ASP A 231 -12.19 -12.85 12.62
N LEU A 232 -13.46 -13.00 12.87
CA LEU A 232 -14.32 -11.90 13.27
C LEU A 232 -13.85 -11.23 14.57
N GLU A 233 -13.19 -11.96 15.47
CA GLU A 233 -12.66 -11.41 16.72
C GLU A 233 -11.65 -10.27 16.49
N ASN A 234 -10.87 -10.34 15.43
CA ASN A 234 -9.80 -9.40 15.13
C ASN A 234 -10.11 -8.46 13.94
N ARG A 235 -11.25 -8.64 13.29
CA ARG A 235 -11.64 -7.92 12.06
C ARG A 235 -13.06 -7.38 12.15
N ALA A 236 -13.43 -6.56 11.16
CA ALA A 236 -14.77 -6.03 10.98
C ALA A 236 -15.40 -5.50 12.27
N PHE A 237 -14.73 -4.58 12.93
CA PHE A 237 -15.22 -3.97 14.19
C PHE A 237 -16.47 -3.15 14.00
N PHE A 238 -16.72 -2.57 12.84
CA PHE A 238 -17.94 -1.81 12.53
C PHE A 238 -19.01 -2.72 11.92
N ASP A 239 -20.28 -2.39 12.15
CA ASP A 239 -21.41 -3.12 11.55
C ASP A 239 -21.50 -2.85 10.05
N SER A 240 -21.09 -1.64 9.63
CA SER A 240 -21.05 -1.24 8.22
C SER A 240 -19.88 -0.29 7.94
N ALA A 241 -19.50 -0.19 6.67
CA ALA A 241 -18.51 0.75 6.20
C ALA A 241 -18.96 1.41 4.90
N GLU A 242 -18.68 2.71 4.76
CA GLU A 242 -18.87 3.47 3.53
C GLU A 242 -17.51 3.97 3.04
N LEU A 243 -17.13 3.57 1.85
CA LEU A 243 -15.97 4.10 1.15
C LEU A 243 -16.43 5.16 0.15
N LEU A 244 -16.00 6.40 0.32
CA LEU A 244 -16.42 7.54 -0.49
C LEU A 244 -15.22 8.06 -1.31
N ALA A 245 -15.37 8.10 -2.63
CA ALA A 245 -14.36 8.67 -3.52
C ALA A 245 -14.51 10.20 -3.54
N ILE A 246 -13.67 10.89 -2.78
CA ILE A 246 -13.66 12.36 -2.68
C ILE A 246 -12.30 12.85 -3.10
N ILE A 247 -12.14 13.25 -4.35
CA ILE A 247 -10.85 13.59 -4.96
C ILE A 247 -10.27 14.88 -4.37
N ASP A 248 -11.11 15.88 -4.09
CA ASP A 248 -10.67 17.15 -3.52
C ASP A 248 -10.24 17.01 -2.06
N ALA A 249 -8.98 17.34 -1.77
CA ALA A 249 -8.40 17.21 -0.43
C ALA A 249 -9.06 18.13 0.61
N ASN A 250 -9.53 19.32 0.20
CA ASN A 250 -10.21 20.24 1.12
C ASN A 250 -11.58 19.73 1.47
N ALA A 251 -12.31 19.13 0.52
CA ALA A 251 -13.60 18.51 0.77
C ALA A 251 -13.46 17.33 1.76
N ARG A 252 -12.46 16.45 1.58
CA ARG A 252 -12.17 15.37 2.54
C ARG A 252 -11.85 15.89 3.93
N GLN A 253 -10.96 16.90 4.03
CA GLN A 253 -10.59 17.50 5.32
C GLN A 253 -11.79 18.18 6.00
N SER A 254 -12.62 18.87 5.23
CA SER A 254 -13.84 19.50 5.78
C SER A 254 -14.79 18.44 6.31
N GLY A 255 -15.07 17.38 5.54
CA GLY A 255 -15.91 16.26 5.97
C GLY A 255 -15.41 15.59 7.25
N LEU A 256 -14.07 15.42 7.41
CA LEU A 256 -13.48 14.91 8.65
C LEU A 256 -13.70 15.89 9.83
N LEU A 257 -13.50 17.19 9.61
CA LEU A 257 -13.63 18.20 10.67
C LEU A 257 -15.07 18.45 11.09
N THR A 258 -16.04 18.26 10.20
CA THR A 258 -17.49 18.38 10.49
C THR A 258 -18.08 17.09 11.06
N GLY A 259 -17.36 15.96 10.97
CA GLY A 259 -17.85 14.66 11.41
C GLY A 259 -18.72 13.93 10.38
N ASP A 260 -18.72 14.39 9.11
CA ASP A 260 -19.37 13.69 8.01
C ASP A 260 -18.53 12.46 7.56
N LEU A 261 -17.23 12.51 7.84
CA LEU A 261 -16.27 11.42 7.65
C LEU A 261 -15.57 11.06 8.96
N ASP A 262 -15.30 9.78 9.16
CA ASP A 262 -14.61 9.26 10.34
C ASP A 262 -13.11 9.06 10.10
N ALA A 263 -12.72 8.81 8.85
CA ALA A 263 -11.33 8.70 8.44
C ALA A 263 -11.11 9.23 7.01
N ILE A 264 -9.93 9.73 6.74
CA ILE A 264 -9.52 10.14 5.40
C ILE A 264 -8.07 9.75 5.12
N ASP A 265 -7.73 9.54 3.87
CA ASP A 265 -6.34 9.39 3.42
C ASP A 265 -5.85 10.63 2.65
N LYS A 266 -4.58 10.61 2.25
CA LYS A 266 -3.96 11.64 1.39
C LYS A 266 -4.23 13.07 1.87
N LEU A 267 -3.83 13.35 3.10
CA LEU A 267 -3.89 14.69 3.67
C LEU A 267 -3.05 15.68 2.82
N ASP A 268 -3.57 16.90 2.65
CA ASP A 268 -2.72 18.00 2.22
C ASP A 268 -1.72 18.34 3.33
N LEU A 269 -0.44 18.02 3.08
CA LEU A 269 0.63 18.21 4.06
C LEU A 269 0.81 19.67 4.47
N LYS A 270 0.41 20.64 3.64
CA LYS A 270 0.43 22.09 3.97
C LYS A 270 -0.50 22.41 5.15
N THR A 271 -1.53 21.62 5.37
CA THR A 271 -2.56 21.84 6.38
C THR A 271 -2.46 20.93 7.60
N ILE A 272 -1.52 19.97 7.58
CA ILE A 272 -1.44 18.89 8.58
C ILE A 272 -1.28 19.41 10.02
N GLU A 273 -0.51 20.46 10.22
CA GLU A 273 -0.29 21.05 11.55
C GLU A 273 -1.56 21.71 12.12
N ARG A 274 -2.46 22.17 11.24
CA ARG A 274 -3.79 22.65 11.66
C ARG A 274 -4.70 21.50 12.03
N ILE A 275 -4.69 20.43 11.24
CA ILE A 275 -5.53 19.24 11.45
C ILE A 275 -5.14 18.54 12.74
N LYS A 276 -3.85 18.39 13.04
CA LYS A 276 -3.36 17.83 14.31
C LYS A 276 -3.87 18.54 15.55
N LYS A 277 -4.21 19.83 15.45
CA LYS A 277 -4.72 20.65 16.56
C LYS A 277 -6.24 20.56 16.71
N ALA A 278 -6.93 19.95 15.74
CA ALA A 278 -8.40 19.83 15.82
C ALA A 278 -8.80 18.81 16.89
N PRO A 279 -9.76 19.15 17.77
CA PRO A 279 -10.22 18.24 18.81
C PRO A 279 -10.75 16.93 18.23
N GLY A 280 -10.37 15.79 18.82
CA GLY A 280 -10.86 14.47 18.41
C GLY A 280 -10.18 13.90 17.15
N ILE A 281 -9.32 14.64 16.48
CA ILE A 281 -8.62 14.18 15.29
C ILE A 281 -7.23 13.61 15.67
N LYS A 282 -6.91 12.46 15.10
CA LYS A 282 -5.60 11.83 15.21
C LYS A 282 -4.99 11.65 13.83
N VAL A 283 -3.78 12.14 13.65
CA VAL A 283 -3.01 11.96 12.42
C VAL A 283 -2.04 10.80 12.60
N HIS A 284 -2.17 9.80 11.75
CA HIS A 284 -1.25 8.68 11.67
C HIS A 284 -0.32 8.87 10.47
N SER A 285 0.98 8.84 10.72
CA SER A 285 2.01 8.79 9.68
C SER A 285 2.76 7.48 9.84
N VAL A 286 2.74 6.66 8.80
CA VAL A 286 3.41 5.36 8.80
C VAL A 286 4.38 5.29 7.64
N PRO A 287 5.61 4.78 7.85
CA PRO A 287 6.51 4.49 6.74
C PRO A 287 5.88 3.38 5.86
N GLY A 288 5.97 3.56 4.56
CA GLY A 288 5.44 2.63 3.58
C GLY A 288 6.42 2.39 2.44
N THR A 289 5.96 1.70 1.42
CA THR A 289 6.74 1.42 0.20
C THR A 289 6.52 2.46 -0.88
N GLN A 290 5.57 3.39 -0.69
CA GLN A 290 5.33 4.48 -1.64
C GLN A 290 6.57 5.37 -1.77
N HIS A 291 6.97 5.63 -2.99
CA HIS A 291 8.08 6.52 -3.30
C HIS A 291 7.75 7.38 -4.52
N PHE A 292 8.35 8.55 -4.59
CA PHE A 292 8.25 9.47 -5.72
C PHE A 292 9.57 9.51 -6.46
N THR A 293 9.51 9.48 -7.78
CA THR A 293 10.68 9.37 -8.65
C THR A 293 10.62 10.39 -9.78
N PHE A 294 11.77 10.64 -10.40
CA PHE A 294 11.91 11.30 -11.68
C PHE A 294 12.56 10.29 -12.62
N GLU A 295 11.73 9.58 -13.39
CA GLU A 295 12.14 8.47 -14.22
C GLU A 295 12.95 8.94 -15.42
N MET A 296 13.95 8.12 -15.78
CA MET A 296 14.74 8.28 -17.00
C MET A 296 14.65 6.99 -17.80
N MET A 297 14.09 7.07 -19.01
CA MET A 297 13.99 5.93 -19.92
C MET A 297 15.38 5.59 -20.47
N CYS A 298 16.04 4.61 -19.84
CA CYS A 298 17.43 4.24 -20.16
C CYS A 298 17.64 3.70 -21.58
N THR A 299 16.55 3.38 -22.27
CA THR A 299 16.57 2.90 -23.68
C THR A 299 16.29 4.01 -24.69
N SER A 300 16.08 5.26 -24.24
CA SER A 300 15.75 6.41 -25.09
C SER A 300 16.77 7.53 -24.90
N ASP A 301 17.16 8.19 -25.96
CA ASP A 301 18.00 9.38 -25.90
C ASP A 301 17.29 10.55 -25.20
N PRO A 302 18.01 11.34 -24.42
CA PRO A 302 19.47 11.28 -24.19
C PRO A 302 19.88 10.38 -23.01
N TYR A 303 18.96 9.60 -22.43
CA TYR A 303 19.19 8.86 -21.20
C TYR A 303 19.87 7.50 -21.40
N THR A 304 20.23 7.12 -22.62
CA THR A 304 21.11 5.98 -22.93
C THR A 304 22.51 6.19 -22.35
N ASP A 305 22.98 7.45 -22.25
CA ASP A 305 24.26 7.78 -21.65
C ASP A 305 24.22 7.67 -20.12
N ARG A 306 25.08 6.84 -19.54
CA ARG A 306 25.17 6.63 -18.08
C ARG A 306 25.65 7.86 -17.34
N ASN A 307 26.60 8.62 -17.91
CA ASN A 307 27.14 9.80 -17.24
C ASN A 307 26.11 10.95 -17.21
N LEU A 308 25.28 11.10 -18.25
CA LEU A 308 24.17 12.03 -18.19
C LEU A 308 23.18 11.67 -17.07
N ARG A 309 22.83 10.39 -16.92
CA ARG A 309 21.95 9.97 -15.80
C ARG A 309 22.59 10.24 -14.44
N LEU A 310 23.91 10.03 -14.30
CA LEU A 310 24.63 10.35 -13.05
C LEU A 310 24.68 11.85 -12.79
N ALA A 311 24.91 12.66 -13.81
CA ALA A 311 24.85 14.13 -13.71
C ALA A 311 23.50 14.59 -13.15
N LEU A 312 22.40 14.10 -13.71
CA LEU A 312 21.03 14.40 -13.25
C LEU A 312 20.77 13.93 -11.81
N LYS A 313 21.24 12.72 -11.45
CA LYS A 313 21.10 12.15 -10.10
C LYS A 313 21.87 12.95 -9.03
N TYR A 314 23.02 13.52 -9.35
CA TYR A 314 23.78 14.40 -8.44
C TYR A 314 23.25 15.84 -8.42
N ALA A 315 22.50 16.26 -9.45
CA ALA A 315 21.95 17.59 -9.57
C ALA A 315 20.63 17.79 -8.78
N ILE A 316 20.03 16.73 -8.24
CA ILE A 316 18.78 16.80 -7.47
C ILE A 316 19.05 16.94 -5.96
N ASN A 317 18.50 17.99 -5.33
CA ASN A 317 18.54 18.17 -3.88
C ASN A 317 17.34 17.45 -3.23
N ARG A 318 17.51 16.17 -2.92
CA ARG A 318 16.46 15.31 -2.36
C ARG A 318 16.00 15.76 -0.96
N GLN A 319 16.93 16.24 -0.14
CA GLN A 319 16.58 16.72 1.20
C GLN A 319 15.66 17.96 1.11
N GLU A 320 15.94 18.88 0.21
CA GLU A 320 15.08 20.03 -0.01
C GLU A 320 13.67 19.63 -0.48
N LEU A 321 13.56 18.57 -1.29
CA LEU A 321 12.26 18.03 -1.70
C LEU A 321 11.50 17.43 -0.51
N VAL A 322 12.16 16.65 0.36
CA VAL A 322 11.54 16.13 1.58
C VAL A 322 11.07 17.28 2.48
N ASP A 323 11.88 18.30 2.68
CA ASP A 323 11.56 19.40 3.60
C ASP A 323 10.43 20.29 3.06
N LYS A 324 10.47 20.64 1.76
CA LYS A 324 9.55 21.63 1.18
C LYS A 324 8.30 21.04 0.54
N ILE A 325 8.38 19.84 -0.01
CA ILE A 325 7.24 19.19 -0.67
C ILE A 325 6.54 18.23 0.29
N LEU A 326 7.30 17.44 1.04
CA LEU A 326 6.76 16.48 1.97
C LEU A 326 6.68 16.99 3.41
N PHE A 327 7.10 18.25 3.67
CA PHE A 327 7.04 18.86 5.00
C PHE A 327 7.67 18.01 6.11
N GLY A 328 8.71 17.24 5.78
CA GLY A 328 9.37 16.29 6.66
C GLY A 328 8.66 14.96 6.86
N TYR A 329 7.51 14.72 6.18
CA TYR A 329 6.78 13.44 6.23
C TYR A 329 7.28 12.43 5.20
N GLY A 330 8.59 12.28 5.10
CA GLY A 330 9.23 11.37 4.17
C GLY A 330 10.69 11.15 4.53
N VAL A 331 11.33 10.27 3.82
CA VAL A 331 12.77 10.01 3.91
C VAL A 331 13.40 10.11 2.52
N VAL A 332 14.67 10.49 2.49
CA VAL A 332 15.41 10.57 1.23
C VAL A 332 15.62 9.16 0.67
N GLY A 333 15.19 8.94 -0.58
CA GLY A 333 15.48 7.72 -1.34
C GLY A 333 16.91 7.70 -1.87
N ASN A 334 17.39 6.54 -2.32
CA ASN A 334 18.75 6.34 -2.84
C ASN A 334 18.77 5.68 -4.22
N ASP A 335 17.94 6.16 -5.15
CA ASP A 335 17.86 5.69 -6.55
C ASP A 335 17.52 4.20 -6.72
N HIS A 336 16.85 3.60 -5.74
CA HIS A 336 16.32 2.24 -5.79
C HIS A 336 15.00 2.16 -5.02
N PRO A 337 14.12 1.18 -5.33
CA PRO A 337 12.77 1.11 -4.79
C PRO A 337 12.71 0.57 -3.34
N ILE A 338 13.80 0.01 -2.82
CA ILE A 338 13.83 -0.63 -1.50
C ILE A 338 14.05 0.42 -0.43
N GLY A 339 13.04 0.71 0.37
CA GLY A 339 13.09 1.67 1.47
C GLY A 339 13.72 1.10 2.76
N GLN A 340 14.10 1.99 3.66
CA GLN A 340 14.80 1.63 4.92
C GLN A 340 14.02 0.68 5.83
N GLY A 341 12.69 0.68 5.74
CA GLY A 341 11.83 -0.23 6.50
C GLY A 341 11.64 -1.61 5.88
N GLN A 342 12.17 -1.86 4.68
CA GLN A 342 11.98 -3.11 3.97
C GLN A 342 13.10 -4.12 4.25
N ARG A 343 12.75 -5.41 4.25
CA ARG A 343 13.65 -6.53 4.60
C ARG A 343 14.96 -6.56 3.80
N PHE A 344 14.92 -6.19 2.52
CA PHE A 344 16.07 -6.27 1.62
C PHE A 344 16.80 -4.93 1.46
N PHE A 345 16.55 -3.96 2.34
CA PHE A 345 17.28 -2.70 2.31
C PHE A 345 18.76 -2.92 2.60
N ASN A 346 19.61 -2.48 1.66
CA ASN A 346 21.04 -2.53 1.84
C ASN A 346 21.55 -1.21 2.46
N LYS A 347 21.80 -1.24 3.77
CA LYS A 347 22.29 -0.10 4.55
C LYS A 347 23.75 0.30 4.23
N ASP A 348 24.50 -0.59 3.55
CA ASP A 348 25.91 -0.36 3.23
C ASP A 348 26.07 0.38 1.89
N LEU A 349 24.99 0.60 1.14
CA LEU A 349 25.01 1.45 -0.05
C LEU A 349 25.18 2.91 0.35
N PRO A 350 26.23 3.61 -0.18
CA PRO A 350 26.41 5.03 0.08
C PRO A 350 25.20 5.83 -0.37
N GLN A 351 24.70 6.72 0.48
CA GLN A 351 23.63 7.63 0.12
C GLN A 351 24.13 8.60 -0.96
N ARG A 352 23.38 8.70 -2.07
CA ARG A 352 23.64 9.70 -3.09
C ARG A 352 23.12 11.05 -2.64
N GLU A 353 24.04 11.95 -2.33
CA GLU A 353 23.72 13.31 -1.92
C GLU A 353 23.71 14.27 -3.13
N TYR A 354 23.15 15.44 -2.92
CA TYR A 354 23.25 16.56 -3.85
C TYR A 354 24.71 17.02 -3.95
N ASP A 355 25.29 16.94 -5.14
CA ASP A 355 26.69 17.29 -5.38
C ASP A 355 26.83 17.96 -6.75
N PRO A 356 26.79 19.29 -6.80
CA PRO A 356 26.92 20.06 -8.05
C PRO A 356 28.24 19.82 -8.79
N ASP A 357 29.34 19.54 -8.08
CA ASP A 357 30.64 19.30 -8.69
C ASP A 357 30.69 17.95 -9.40
N LYS A 358 30.17 16.92 -8.75
CA LYS A 358 29.98 15.62 -9.41
C LYS A 358 28.99 15.67 -10.56
N ALA A 359 27.94 16.47 -10.45
CA ALA A 359 27.00 16.65 -11.54
C ALA A 359 27.72 17.26 -12.78
N ARG A 360 28.54 18.29 -12.59
CA ARG A 360 29.36 18.89 -13.66
C ARG A 360 30.40 17.94 -14.22
N PHE A 361 31.07 17.19 -13.35
CA PHE A 361 32.04 16.18 -13.77
C PHE A 361 31.39 15.15 -14.70
N HIS A 362 30.28 14.55 -14.30
CA HIS A 362 29.60 13.56 -15.12
C HIS A 362 28.99 14.14 -16.39
N LEU A 363 28.56 15.39 -16.39
CA LEU A 363 28.10 16.05 -17.61
C LEU A 363 29.22 16.18 -18.65
N LYS A 364 30.44 16.54 -18.20
CA LYS A 364 31.62 16.58 -19.07
C LYS A 364 32.04 15.21 -19.58
N GLU A 365 31.98 14.20 -18.72
CA GLU A 365 32.24 12.79 -19.12
C GLU A 365 31.22 12.28 -20.17
N ALA A 366 30.02 12.85 -20.20
CA ALA A 366 29.03 12.61 -21.25
C ALA A 366 29.32 13.42 -22.55
N GLY A 367 30.44 14.18 -22.60
CA GLY A 367 30.78 15.05 -23.74
C GLY A 367 29.92 16.31 -23.85
N LEU A 368 29.28 16.73 -22.77
CA LEU A 368 28.33 17.83 -22.74
C LEU A 368 28.80 18.95 -21.80
N ASP A 369 28.77 20.19 -22.27
CA ASP A 369 28.90 21.37 -21.40
C ASP A 369 27.56 21.82 -20.82
N LYS A 370 26.49 21.62 -21.58
CA LYS A 370 25.09 21.92 -21.20
C LYS A 370 24.16 20.91 -21.84
N VAL A 371 23.09 20.64 -21.14
CA VAL A 371 21.99 19.79 -21.67
C VAL A 371 20.65 20.48 -21.41
N LYS A 372 19.76 20.40 -22.38
CA LYS A 372 18.36 20.81 -22.22
C LYS A 372 17.51 19.58 -22.05
N ILE A 373 16.92 19.44 -20.86
CA ILE A 373 15.99 18.34 -20.53
C ILE A 373 14.60 18.92 -20.36
N GLU A 374 13.63 18.26 -20.93
CA GLU A 374 12.21 18.53 -20.69
C GLU A 374 11.70 17.62 -19.58
N LEU A 375 11.10 18.20 -18.53
CA LEU A 375 10.49 17.50 -17.42
C LEU A 375 9.01 17.86 -17.39
N SER A 376 8.15 16.87 -17.65
CA SER A 376 6.70 17.01 -17.50
C SER A 376 6.29 16.67 -16.07
N ALA A 377 5.47 17.49 -15.45
CA ALA A 377 4.97 17.28 -14.10
C ALA A 377 3.52 17.73 -13.97
N ALA A 378 2.73 16.95 -13.23
CA ALA A 378 1.36 17.27 -12.87
C ALA A 378 1.09 16.82 -11.43
N ASP A 379 0.27 17.58 -10.69
CA ASP A 379 -0.11 17.25 -9.31
C ASP A 379 -0.98 15.98 -9.22
N ALA A 380 -1.42 15.46 -10.38
CA ALA A 380 -2.03 14.12 -10.45
C ALA A 380 -1.07 12.99 -10.09
N ALA A 381 0.24 13.16 -10.30
CA ALA A 381 1.25 12.16 -9.91
C ALA A 381 1.36 12.08 -8.38
N PHE A 382 1.53 13.23 -7.74
CA PHE A 382 1.45 13.41 -6.28
C PHE A 382 1.28 14.88 -5.94
N ALA A 383 0.72 15.18 -4.78
CA ALA A 383 0.51 16.55 -4.33
C ALA A 383 1.85 17.31 -4.22
N GLY A 384 2.02 18.38 -5.01
CA GLY A 384 3.23 19.17 -5.08
C GLY A 384 4.27 18.70 -6.12
N ALA A 385 3.90 17.77 -7.03
CA ALA A 385 4.79 17.29 -8.10
C ALA A 385 5.29 18.44 -8.99
N VAL A 386 4.45 19.41 -9.28
CA VAL A 386 4.79 20.60 -10.05
C VAL A 386 5.84 21.45 -9.31
N ASP A 387 5.64 21.69 -8.01
CA ASP A 387 6.61 22.41 -7.17
C ASP A 387 7.92 21.64 -7.03
N ALA A 388 7.86 20.30 -6.93
CA ALA A 388 9.03 19.43 -6.91
C ALA A 388 9.86 19.53 -8.19
N ALA A 389 9.22 19.57 -9.36
CA ALA A 389 9.89 19.78 -10.64
C ALA A 389 10.59 21.14 -10.71
N VAL A 390 9.97 22.20 -10.15
CA VAL A 390 10.60 23.54 -10.07
C VAL A 390 11.82 23.53 -9.16
N LEU A 391 11.75 22.87 -7.99
CA LEU A 391 12.89 22.74 -7.09
C LEU A 391 14.04 21.96 -7.75
N TYR A 392 13.71 20.88 -8.46
CA TYR A 392 14.71 20.12 -9.21
C TYR A 392 15.34 20.97 -10.33
N GLN A 393 14.54 21.70 -11.10
CA GLN A 393 15.05 22.62 -12.11
C GLN A 393 16.03 23.65 -11.52
N ASN A 394 15.71 24.21 -10.35
CA ASN A 394 16.58 25.19 -9.68
C ASN A 394 17.90 24.55 -9.22
N SER A 395 17.87 23.39 -8.57
CA SER A 395 19.08 22.68 -8.12
C SER A 395 19.96 22.23 -9.29
N ALA A 396 19.33 21.73 -10.38
CA ALA A 396 20.06 21.32 -11.59
C ALA A 396 20.67 22.53 -12.33
N ALA A 397 19.96 23.64 -12.40
CA ALA A 397 20.50 24.88 -13.00
C ALA A 397 21.69 25.43 -12.19
N PHE A 398 21.68 25.30 -10.86
CA PHE A 398 22.81 25.65 -10.01
C PHE A 398 24.01 24.73 -10.26
N ALA A 399 23.76 23.43 -10.37
CA ALA A 399 24.81 22.45 -10.69
C ALA A 399 25.47 22.71 -12.07
N GLY A 400 24.72 23.25 -13.04
CA GLY A 400 25.22 23.62 -14.36
C GLY A 400 26.01 24.93 -14.44
N ARG A 401 26.20 25.64 -13.32
CA ARG A 401 26.93 26.94 -13.28
C ARG A 401 28.30 26.79 -12.62
N GLY A 402 29.29 27.51 -13.18
CA GLY A 402 30.56 27.75 -12.49
C GLY A 402 30.39 28.72 -11.31
N GLU A 403 31.31 28.72 -10.36
CA GLU A 403 31.32 29.66 -9.24
C GLU A 403 31.21 31.11 -9.73
N GLY A 404 30.25 31.86 -9.20
CA GLY A 404 30.11 33.30 -9.42
C GLY A 404 28.99 33.79 -10.34
N GLN A 405 28.08 32.91 -10.84
CA GLN A 405 26.96 33.35 -11.67
C GLN A 405 25.64 33.53 -10.86
N GLU A 406 25.11 34.75 -10.84
CA GLU A 406 23.82 35.11 -10.23
C GLU A 406 22.60 34.47 -10.95
N LEU A 407 21.51 34.26 -10.22
CA LEU A 407 20.24 33.75 -10.74
C LEU A 407 19.59 34.75 -11.70
N PRO A 408 19.23 34.39 -12.94
CA PRO A 408 18.38 35.26 -13.76
C PRO A 408 17.00 35.42 -13.10
N PRO A 409 16.30 36.55 -13.35
CA PRO A 409 14.96 36.76 -12.81
C PRO A 409 14.02 35.61 -13.23
N ARG A 410 13.18 35.19 -12.29
CA ARG A 410 12.25 34.04 -12.45
C ARG A 410 11.24 34.32 -13.56
N ASN A 411 11.46 33.78 -14.74
CA ASN A 411 10.37 33.62 -15.69
C ASN A 411 9.58 32.35 -15.31
N PRO A 412 8.25 32.42 -15.18
CA PRO A 412 7.45 31.26 -14.92
C PRO A 412 7.64 30.23 -16.05
N PRO A 413 7.80 28.92 -15.73
CA PRO A 413 8.03 27.88 -16.73
C PRO A 413 6.87 27.83 -17.75
N ARG A 414 7.19 27.55 -19.02
CA ARG A 414 6.22 27.50 -20.13
C ARG A 414 5.04 26.54 -19.91
N TRP A 415 5.21 25.51 -19.11
CA TRP A 415 4.17 24.51 -18.81
C TRP A 415 3.02 25.05 -17.95
N ARG A 416 3.16 26.15 -17.19
CA ARG A 416 2.01 26.80 -16.51
C ARG A 416 0.90 27.24 -17.48
N ARG A 417 1.16 27.31 -18.79
CA ARG A 417 0.18 27.68 -19.79
C ARG A 417 -0.61 26.51 -20.39
N LEU A 418 -0.18 25.27 -20.16
CA LEU A 418 -0.87 24.09 -20.69
C LEU A 418 -1.92 23.50 -19.74
N ALA A 419 -2.02 24.03 -18.52
CA ALA A 419 -2.95 23.57 -17.48
C ALA A 419 -4.30 24.32 -17.45
N ARG A 420 -4.70 25.03 -18.52
CA ARG A 420 -6.07 25.50 -18.67
C ARG A 420 -6.83 24.47 -19.51
N PRO A 421 -7.97 23.92 -19.02
CA PRO A 421 -8.88 23.20 -19.89
C PRO A 421 -9.38 24.16 -20.98
N PRO A 422 -9.69 23.68 -22.20
CA PRO A 422 -10.41 24.49 -23.17
C PRO A 422 -11.77 24.88 -22.60
N ASP A 423 -12.19 26.12 -22.86
CA ASP A 423 -13.47 26.69 -22.47
C ASP A 423 -14.64 25.88 -23.00
#